data_d0b84b9edaa42dd261a7962637c8c8bd
#
_entry.id   d0b84b9edaa42dd261a7962637c8c8bd
#
_cell.length_a   1.000
_cell.length_b   1.000
_cell.length_c   1.000
_cell.angle_alpha   90.00
_cell.angle_beta   90.00
_cell.angle_gamma   90.00
#
_symmetry.space_group_name_H-M   'P 1'
#
loop_
_entity.id
_entity.type
_entity.pdbx_description
1 polymer ?
#
loop_
_entity_poly.entity_id
_entity_poly.type
_entity_poly.pdbx_seq_one_letter_code
_entity_poly.pdbx_strand_id
1 'polypeptide(L)'
;MHGLVHVLVCGGTSVQWLDTTTQEWCRITGELSSAARGVGMRWITICPYVGWFTEMEREQVCKRIANATGGSIDRSTVTHLDNDGFTISFNVCADGQQRFVDVADSLPDSLITEDTLSTAMHSPALFDPDLIVVHGPANKVPQSLMWELGYSELVFVDTPWRRLQSSDVQQAISDFTTRERRFGGIDV
;
A
#
# COMPACT_ATOMS: atom_id res chain seq x y z
N MET A 1 11.20 16.70 12.66
CA MET A 1 9.98 15.89 12.39
C MET A 1 10.12 15.39 10.97
N HIS A 2 10.26 14.07 10.78
CA HIS A 2 10.09 13.53 9.43
C HIS A 2 8.61 13.70 9.09
N GLY A 3 8.32 14.45 8.03
CA GLY A 3 6.95 14.57 7.51
C GLY A 3 6.44 13.22 7.01
N LEU A 4 5.14 13.05 6.92
CA LEU A 4 4.50 11.88 6.32
C LEU A 4 4.92 11.80 4.84
N VAL A 5 5.61 10.73 4.46
CA VAL A 5 6.19 10.57 3.11
C VAL A 5 5.55 9.41 2.37
N HIS A 6 5.27 8.30 3.06
CA HIS A 6 4.71 7.08 2.49
C HIS A 6 3.50 6.59 3.30
N VAL A 7 2.36 6.43 2.64
CA VAL A 7 1.15 5.83 3.21
C VAL A 7 0.84 4.53 2.49
N LEU A 8 0.57 3.47 3.26
CA LEU A 8 0.07 2.22 2.72
C LEU A 8 -1.42 2.10 3.03
N VAL A 9 -2.25 1.83 2.02
CA VAL A 9 -3.68 1.59 2.16
C VAL A 9 -3.96 0.11 1.90
N CYS A 10 -4.41 -0.59 2.92
CA CYS A 10 -4.70 -2.01 2.86
C CYS A 10 -6.21 -2.24 2.87
N GLY A 11 -6.76 -2.92 1.85
CA GLY A 11 -8.19 -3.19 1.83
C GLY A 11 -8.65 -4.09 0.71
N GLY A 12 -9.81 -4.68 0.93
CA GLY A 12 -10.39 -5.63 0.00
C GLY A 12 -9.75 -7.01 0.03
N THR A 13 -10.54 -8.03 -0.29
CA THR A 13 -10.05 -9.40 -0.51
C THR A 13 -9.57 -9.56 -1.94
N SER A 14 -8.79 -10.63 -2.23
CA SER A 14 -8.42 -10.98 -3.61
C SER A 14 -9.64 -11.11 -4.54
N VAL A 15 -10.74 -11.67 -4.04
CA VAL A 15 -12.01 -11.78 -4.79
C VAL A 15 -12.58 -10.39 -5.09
N GLN A 16 -12.58 -9.49 -4.12
CA GLN A 16 -13.06 -8.12 -4.36
C GLN A 16 -12.19 -7.37 -5.37
N TRP A 17 -10.88 -7.58 -5.34
CA TRP A 17 -9.96 -7.00 -6.33
C TRP A 17 -10.22 -7.54 -7.74
N LEU A 18 -10.45 -8.85 -7.87
CA LEU A 18 -10.84 -9.49 -9.14
C LEU A 18 -12.17 -8.95 -9.69
N ASP A 19 -13.13 -8.68 -8.83
CA ASP A 19 -14.44 -8.16 -9.20
C ASP A 19 -14.44 -6.63 -9.45
N THR A 20 -13.39 -5.91 -9.03
CA THR A 20 -13.30 -4.46 -9.20
C THR A 20 -13.15 -4.10 -10.68
N THR A 21 -14.07 -3.29 -11.17
CA THR A 21 -14.10 -2.84 -12.56
C THR A 21 -13.06 -1.76 -12.85
N THR A 22 -12.74 -1.52 -14.12
CA THR A 22 -11.86 -0.41 -14.53
C THR A 22 -12.38 0.94 -14.03
N GLN A 23 -13.68 1.16 -14.07
CA GLN A 23 -14.28 2.41 -13.59
C GLN A 23 -14.12 2.58 -12.06
N GLU A 24 -14.28 1.50 -11.30
CA GLU A 24 -14.04 1.52 -9.86
C GLU A 24 -12.57 1.78 -9.53
N TRP A 25 -11.63 1.19 -10.29
CA TRP A 25 -10.20 1.48 -10.14
C TRP A 25 -9.88 2.94 -10.44
N CYS A 26 -10.46 3.55 -11.50
CA CYS A 26 -10.34 4.99 -11.75
C CYS A 26 -10.83 5.82 -10.55
N ARG A 27 -11.99 5.46 -9.97
CA ARG A 27 -12.54 6.14 -8.80
C ARG A 27 -11.63 6.02 -7.59
N ILE A 28 -11.19 4.79 -7.25
CA ILE A 28 -10.28 4.54 -6.12
C ILE A 28 -9.00 5.35 -6.27
N THR A 29 -8.39 5.34 -7.45
CA THR A 29 -7.19 6.13 -7.74
C THR A 29 -7.45 7.63 -7.53
N GLY A 30 -8.57 8.15 -8.02
CA GLY A 30 -8.96 9.55 -7.84
C GLY A 30 -9.18 9.96 -6.38
N GLU A 31 -9.76 9.07 -5.55
CA GLU A 31 -9.90 9.29 -4.11
C GLU A 31 -8.54 9.35 -3.40
N LEU A 32 -7.64 8.44 -3.76
CA LEU A 32 -6.29 8.42 -3.19
C LEU A 32 -5.47 9.63 -3.63
N SER A 33 -5.56 10.03 -4.90
CA SER A 33 -4.96 11.26 -5.39
C SER A 33 -5.47 12.48 -4.62
N SER A 34 -6.77 12.52 -4.35
CA SER A 34 -7.38 13.61 -3.57
C SER A 34 -6.91 13.62 -2.13
N ALA A 35 -6.68 12.45 -1.53
CA ALA A 35 -6.17 12.34 -0.15
C ALA A 35 -4.72 12.81 -0.01
N ALA A 36 -3.89 12.63 -1.05
CA ALA A 36 -2.48 12.99 -1.04
C ALA A 36 -2.22 14.49 -1.21
N ARG A 37 -3.18 15.22 -1.77
CA ARG A 37 -3.00 16.64 -2.10
C ARG A 37 -2.74 17.49 -0.87
N GLY A 38 -1.68 18.29 -0.93
CA GLY A 38 -1.35 19.25 0.12
C GLY A 38 -0.72 18.67 1.38
N VAL A 39 -0.45 17.36 1.43
CA VAL A 39 0.08 16.68 2.62
C VAL A 39 1.60 16.48 2.55
N GLY A 40 2.23 16.71 1.40
CA GLY A 40 3.67 16.49 1.19
C GLY A 40 4.06 15.02 1.00
N MET A 41 3.08 14.13 0.87
CA MET A 41 3.25 12.71 0.63
C MET A 41 3.86 12.46 -0.77
N ARG A 42 4.75 11.48 -0.87
CA ARG A 42 5.40 11.10 -2.13
C ARG A 42 4.90 9.77 -2.68
N TRP A 43 4.50 8.86 -1.79
CA TRP A 43 4.07 7.52 -2.18
C TRP A 43 2.80 7.11 -1.46
N ILE A 44 1.90 6.49 -2.22
CA ILE A 44 0.78 5.71 -1.72
C ILE A 44 0.94 4.29 -2.27
N THR A 45 1.06 3.31 -1.38
CA THR A 45 1.01 1.90 -1.77
C THR A 45 -0.35 1.32 -1.39
N ILE A 46 -0.94 0.53 -2.29
CA ILE A 46 -2.21 -0.13 -2.06
C ILE A 46 -2.01 -1.63 -2.17
N CYS A 47 -2.54 -2.38 -1.21
CA CYS A 47 -2.50 -3.84 -1.21
C CYS A 47 -3.82 -4.46 -0.76
N PRO A 48 -4.13 -5.70 -1.18
CA PRO A 48 -5.29 -6.43 -0.69
C PRO A 48 -5.12 -6.76 0.80
N TYR A 49 -6.25 -6.86 1.51
CA TYR A 49 -6.28 -7.21 2.93
C TYR A 49 -5.95 -8.69 3.16
N VAL A 50 -6.53 -9.58 2.34
CA VAL A 50 -6.41 -11.04 2.49
C VAL A 50 -6.80 -11.75 1.19
N GLY A 51 -6.30 -12.95 1.01
CA GLY A 51 -6.68 -13.85 -0.07
C GLY A 51 -5.49 -14.41 -0.82
N TRP A 52 -5.74 -14.87 -2.03
CA TRP A 52 -4.77 -15.45 -2.92
C TRP A 52 -5.12 -15.10 -4.37
N PHE A 53 -4.12 -14.97 -5.21
CA PHE A 53 -4.27 -14.85 -6.65
C PHE A 53 -3.47 -15.96 -7.35
N THR A 54 -4.07 -16.61 -8.30
CA THR A 54 -3.32 -17.36 -9.31
C THR A 54 -2.51 -16.37 -10.16
N GLU A 55 -1.49 -16.84 -10.87
CA GLU A 55 -0.69 -15.98 -11.75
C GLU A 55 -1.57 -15.29 -12.81
N MET A 56 -2.51 -16.01 -13.40
CA MET A 56 -3.43 -15.48 -14.40
C MET A 56 -4.36 -14.40 -13.80
N GLU A 57 -4.89 -14.62 -12.59
CA GLU A 57 -5.74 -13.65 -11.92
C GLU A 57 -4.97 -12.38 -11.54
N ARG A 58 -3.73 -12.53 -11.07
CA ARG A 58 -2.82 -11.43 -10.76
C ARG A 58 -2.57 -10.58 -12.01
N GLU A 59 -2.22 -11.21 -13.11
CA GLU A 59 -2.00 -10.54 -14.40
C GLU A 59 -3.27 -9.82 -14.88
N GLN A 60 -4.44 -10.42 -14.73
CA GLN A 60 -5.72 -9.81 -15.08
C GLN A 60 -6.01 -8.56 -14.26
N VAL A 61 -5.78 -8.60 -12.94
CA VAL A 61 -5.96 -7.45 -12.06
C VAL A 61 -4.96 -6.34 -12.41
N CYS A 62 -3.68 -6.67 -12.59
CA CYS A 62 -2.66 -5.70 -13.01
C CYS A 62 -3.03 -4.99 -14.31
N LYS A 63 -3.44 -5.73 -15.34
CA LYS A 63 -3.88 -5.16 -16.62
C LYS A 63 -5.08 -4.23 -16.45
N ARG A 64 -6.04 -4.60 -15.61
CA ARG A 64 -7.24 -3.80 -15.36
C ARG A 64 -6.90 -2.49 -14.65
N ILE A 65 -6.02 -2.54 -13.64
CA ILE A 65 -5.53 -1.34 -12.94
C ILE A 65 -4.73 -0.45 -13.90
N ALA A 66 -3.80 -1.02 -14.66
CA ALA A 66 -3.00 -0.26 -15.63
C ALA A 66 -3.89 0.42 -16.68
N ASN A 67 -4.92 -0.26 -17.19
CA ASN A 67 -5.89 0.34 -18.11
C ASN A 67 -6.70 1.48 -17.47
N ALA A 68 -6.97 1.39 -16.17
CA ALA A 68 -7.71 2.41 -15.43
C ALA A 68 -6.88 3.66 -15.14
N THR A 69 -5.57 3.49 -14.91
CA THR A 69 -4.69 4.53 -14.38
C THR A 69 -3.68 5.06 -15.41
N GLY A 70 -3.48 4.35 -16.51
CA GLY A 70 -2.36 4.58 -17.42
C GLY A 70 -1.00 4.18 -16.84
N GLY A 71 -1.00 3.40 -15.75
CA GLY A 71 0.22 2.99 -15.05
C GLY A 71 1.03 1.92 -15.77
N SER A 72 2.30 1.81 -15.41
CA SER A 72 3.19 0.74 -15.86
C SER A 72 3.07 -0.49 -14.94
N ILE A 73 3.27 -1.67 -15.51
CA ILE A 73 3.25 -2.94 -14.79
C ILE A 73 4.69 -3.44 -14.66
N ASP A 74 5.10 -3.74 -13.43
CA ASP A 74 6.30 -4.50 -13.13
C ASP A 74 5.94 -5.67 -12.20
N ARG A 75 6.06 -6.91 -12.70
CA ARG A 75 5.66 -8.14 -11.99
C ARG A 75 4.21 -8.06 -11.46
N SER A 76 4.04 -7.98 -10.15
CA SER A 76 2.77 -7.87 -9.43
C SER A 76 2.43 -6.46 -8.99
N THR A 77 3.18 -5.45 -9.43
CA THR A 77 2.98 -4.05 -9.04
C THR A 77 2.59 -3.21 -10.26
N VAL A 78 1.55 -2.41 -10.11
CA VAL A 78 1.17 -1.38 -11.08
C VAL A 78 1.52 -0.02 -10.49
N THR A 79 2.32 0.76 -11.21
CA THR A 79 2.77 2.08 -10.77
C THR A 79 2.15 3.17 -11.64
N HIS A 80 1.50 4.11 -11.00
CA HIS A 80 0.92 5.30 -11.62
C HIS A 80 1.58 6.55 -11.02
N LEU A 81 2.09 7.43 -11.89
CA LEU A 81 2.57 8.74 -11.49
C LEU A 81 1.41 9.75 -11.63
N ASP A 82 1.03 10.33 -10.50
CA ASP A 82 -0.02 11.35 -10.48
C ASP A 82 0.48 12.68 -11.04
N ASN A 83 -0.45 13.51 -11.53
CA ASN A 83 -0.13 14.83 -12.08
C ASN A 83 0.47 15.81 -11.06
N ASP A 84 0.21 15.59 -9.78
CA ASP A 84 0.75 16.38 -8.66
C ASP A 84 2.15 15.89 -8.21
N GLY A 85 2.72 14.89 -8.90
CA GLY A 85 4.10 14.45 -8.74
C GLY A 85 4.34 13.42 -7.63
N PHE A 86 3.31 12.81 -7.07
CA PHE A 86 3.43 11.65 -6.19
C PHE A 86 3.10 10.34 -6.93
N THR A 87 3.57 9.24 -6.37
CA THR A 87 3.41 7.91 -6.99
C THR A 87 2.39 7.09 -6.25
N ILE A 88 1.45 6.49 -6.98
CA ILE A 88 0.52 5.49 -6.47
C ILE A 88 0.94 4.12 -7.00
N SER A 89 1.18 3.17 -6.11
CA SER A 89 1.53 1.80 -6.48
C SER A 89 0.48 0.81 -5.96
N PHE A 90 0.04 -0.08 -6.84
CA PHE A 90 -0.89 -1.16 -6.53
C PHE A 90 -0.10 -2.46 -6.47
N ASN A 91 0.07 -3.00 -5.28
CA ASN A 91 0.72 -4.29 -5.09
C ASN A 91 -0.32 -5.41 -5.12
N VAL A 92 -0.37 -6.15 -6.21
CA VAL A 92 -1.35 -7.23 -6.44
C VAL A 92 -0.85 -8.52 -5.81
N CYS A 93 -0.56 -8.47 -4.51
CA CYS A 93 -0.18 -9.63 -3.71
C CYS A 93 -0.90 -9.56 -2.36
N ALA A 94 -1.72 -10.56 -2.06
CA ALA A 94 -2.52 -10.62 -0.83
C ALA A 94 -1.83 -11.40 0.30
N ASP A 95 -0.69 -12.00 0.04
CA ASP A 95 0.11 -12.80 0.97
C ASP A 95 1.51 -12.20 1.13
N GLY A 96 1.81 -11.70 2.33
CA GLY A 96 3.09 -11.08 2.63
C GLY A 96 4.26 -12.07 2.62
N GLN A 97 4.03 -13.35 2.93
CA GLN A 97 5.08 -14.38 2.85
C GLN A 97 5.45 -14.66 1.39
N GLN A 98 4.44 -14.81 0.53
CA GLN A 98 4.68 -15.00 -0.89
C GLN A 98 5.40 -13.80 -1.50
N ARG A 99 4.97 -12.57 -1.14
CA ARG A 99 5.63 -11.34 -1.59
C ARG A 99 7.11 -11.30 -1.16
N PHE A 100 7.40 -11.70 0.08
CA PHE A 100 8.77 -11.75 0.56
C PHE A 100 9.64 -12.71 -0.26
N VAL A 101 9.12 -13.92 -0.55
CA VAL A 101 9.82 -14.90 -1.40
C VAL A 101 10.02 -14.36 -2.81
N ASP A 102 8.98 -13.82 -3.44
CA ASP A 102 9.05 -13.26 -4.80
C ASP A 102 10.09 -12.12 -4.91
N VAL A 103 10.20 -11.30 -3.86
CA VAL A 103 11.17 -10.21 -3.80
C VAL A 103 12.58 -10.75 -3.57
N ALA A 104 12.78 -11.68 -2.63
CA ALA A 104 14.07 -12.28 -2.35
C ALA A 104 14.64 -13.00 -3.60
N ASP A 105 13.82 -13.79 -4.28
CA ASP A 105 14.19 -14.47 -5.52
C ASP A 105 14.54 -13.50 -6.66
N SER A 106 14.12 -12.27 -6.56
CA SER A 106 14.39 -11.23 -7.56
C SER A 106 15.73 -10.55 -7.38
N LEU A 107 16.33 -10.67 -6.21
CA LEU A 107 17.62 -10.06 -5.88
C LEU A 107 18.76 -11.05 -6.12
N PRO A 108 19.92 -10.58 -6.60
CA PRO A 108 21.13 -11.42 -6.63
C PRO A 108 21.52 -11.84 -5.20
N ASP A 109 21.89 -13.10 -4.99
CA ASP A 109 22.26 -13.66 -3.67
C ASP A 109 23.28 -12.79 -2.91
N SER A 110 24.23 -12.19 -3.64
CA SER A 110 25.27 -11.33 -3.08
C SER A 110 24.77 -9.97 -2.57
N LEU A 111 23.52 -9.60 -2.89
CA LEU A 111 22.90 -8.32 -2.55
C LEU A 111 21.78 -8.47 -1.52
N ILE A 112 21.50 -9.66 -1.00
CA ILE A 112 20.45 -9.87 0.01
C ILE A 112 20.95 -9.35 1.36
N THR A 113 20.51 -8.15 1.70
CA THR A 113 20.69 -7.52 3.01
C THR A 113 19.33 -7.01 3.49
N GLU A 114 19.20 -6.63 4.76
CA GLU A 114 17.98 -6.04 5.29
C GLU A 114 17.58 -4.79 4.49
N ASP A 115 18.53 -3.88 4.23
CA ASP A 115 18.28 -2.63 3.48
C ASP A 115 17.81 -2.89 2.04
N THR A 116 18.45 -3.83 1.33
CA THR A 116 18.08 -4.13 -0.06
C THR A 116 16.75 -4.86 -0.15
N LEU A 117 16.44 -5.74 0.81
CA LEU A 117 15.14 -6.39 0.92
C LEU A 117 14.06 -5.37 1.25
N SER A 118 14.26 -4.50 2.25
CA SER A 118 13.30 -3.47 2.61
C SER A 118 13.01 -2.55 1.42
N THR A 119 14.05 -2.06 0.75
CA THR A 119 13.88 -1.22 -0.46
C THR A 119 13.10 -1.95 -1.56
N ALA A 120 13.40 -3.22 -1.81
CA ALA A 120 12.73 -4.00 -2.84
C ALA A 120 11.28 -4.34 -2.48
N MET A 121 10.99 -4.59 -1.19
CA MET A 121 9.65 -4.83 -0.67
C MET A 121 8.73 -3.62 -0.85
N HIS A 122 9.26 -2.41 -0.77
CA HIS A 122 8.47 -1.19 -0.87
C HIS A 122 8.50 -0.53 -2.26
N SER A 123 9.33 -1.05 -3.19
CA SER A 123 9.42 -0.48 -4.54
C SER A 123 8.04 -0.24 -5.17
N PRO A 124 7.80 0.96 -5.78
CA PRO A 124 8.75 2.03 -6.08
C PRO A 124 9.01 3.03 -4.95
N ALA A 125 8.37 2.90 -3.78
CA ALA A 125 8.70 3.72 -2.62
C ALA A 125 10.10 3.37 -2.11
N LEU A 126 10.80 4.39 -1.58
CA LEU A 126 12.19 4.25 -1.12
C LEU A 126 12.29 3.96 0.39
N PHE A 127 11.17 4.05 1.11
CA PHE A 127 11.10 3.93 2.56
C PHE A 127 9.90 3.10 2.99
N ASP A 128 10.00 2.51 4.17
CA ASP A 128 8.87 1.87 4.85
C ASP A 128 7.69 2.85 4.97
N PRO A 129 6.44 2.39 4.98
CA PRO A 129 5.30 3.26 5.19
C PRO A 129 5.33 3.87 6.60
N ASP A 130 5.11 5.17 6.69
CA ASP A 130 4.93 5.87 7.97
C ASP A 130 3.60 5.49 8.62
N LEU A 131 2.57 5.33 7.79
CA LEU A 131 1.20 5.08 8.19
C LEU A 131 0.58 3.99 7.32
N ILE A 132 -0.11 3.05 7.96
CA ILE A 132 -0.92 2.03 7.31
C ILE A 132 -2.40 2.29 7.63
N VAL A 133 -3.21 2.53 6.60
CA VAL A 133 -4.67 2.67 6.71
C VAL A 133 -5.32 1.35 6.30
N VAL A 134 -6.01 0.71 7.23
CA VAL A 134 -6.61 -0.61 7.02
C VAL A 134 -8.13 -0.49 6.87
N HIS A 135 -8.64 -0.77 5.68
CA HIS A 135 -10.08 -0.95 5.41
C HIS A 135 -10.48 -2.41 5.68
N GLY A 136 -10.70 -2.72 6.96
CA GLY A 136 -11.01 -4.08 7.41
C GLY A 136 -11.27 -4.15 8.91
N PRO A 137 -11.60 -5.34 9.42
CA PRO A 137 -11.92 -5.49 10.84
C PRO A 137 -10.69 -5.21 11.72
N ALA A 138 -10.86 -4.36 12.73
CA ALA A 138 -9.82 -3.94 13.65
C ALA A 138 -9.23 -5.06 14.55
N ASN A 139 -9.84 -6.23 14.55
CA ASN A 139 -9.40 -7.39 15.32
C ASN A 139 -8.51 -8.39 14.56
N LYS A 140 -8.16 -8.07 13.32
CA LYS A 140 -7.29 -8.90 12.47
C LYS A 140 -6.26 -8.05 11.78
N VAL A 141 -5.03 -8.53 11.79
CA VAL A 141 -3.95 -7.96 10.99
C VAL A 141 -4.09 -8.45 9.55
N PRO A 142 -3.95 -7.58 8.54
CA PRO A 142 -3.94 -8.00 7.15
C PRO A 142 -2.84 -9.01 6.85
N GLN A 143 -3.16 -10.05 6.11
CA GLN A 143 -2.20 -11.09 5.74
C GLN A 143 -1.08 -10.57 4.85
N SER A 144 -1.35 -9.52 4.08
CA SER A 144 -0.38 -8.88 3.19
C SER A 144 0.71 -8.07 3.91
N LEU A 145 0.49 -7.71 5.20
CA LEU A 145 1.35 -6.80 5.96
C LEU A 145 2.35 -7.55 6.86
N MET A 146 3.17 -8.44 6.31
CA MET A 146 4.13 -9.17 7.11
C MET A 146 5.37 -8.34 7.47
N TRP A 147 5.87 -7.55 6.54
CA TRP A 147 7.10 -6.77 6.69
C TRP A 147 6.85 -5.40 7.35
N GLU A 148 5.75 -4.76 7.02
CA GLU A 148 5.46 -3.37 7.35
C GLU A 148 5.09 -3.14 8.82
N LEU A 149 4.68 -4.19 9.54
CA LEU A 149 4.19 -4.08 10.92
C LEU A 149 5.24 -3.64 11.95
N GLY A 150 6.51 -3.77 11.63
CA GLY A 150 7.60 -3.44 12.57
C GLY A 150 7.82 -1.95 12.79
N TYR A 151 7.48 -1.13 11.81
CA TYR A 151 7.91 0.27 11.76
C TYR A 151 6.81 1.27 11.45
N SER A 152 5.61 0.81 11.09
CA SER A 152 4.49 1.64 10.67
C SER A 152 3.43 1.79 11.77
N GLU A 153 2.75 2.93 11.80
CA GLU A 153 1.56 3.11 12.62
C GLU A 153 0.32 2.62 11.90
N LEU A 154 -0.56 1.85 12.57
CA LEU A 154 -1.79 1.32 11.99
C LEU A 154 -3.00 2.12 12.42
N VAL A 155 -3.84 2.48 11.44
CA VAL A 155 -5.17 3.05 11.66
C VAL A 155 -6.20 2.20 10.95
N PHE A 156 -7.21 1.73 11.68
CA PHE A 156 -8.32 0.96 11.13
C PHE A 156 -9.49 1.87 10.81
N VAL A 157 -10.08 1.67 9.64
CA VAL A 157 -11.20 2.45 9.13
C VAL A 157 -12.39 1.53 8.88
N ASP A 158 -13.56 1.88 9.42
CA ASP A 158 -14.78 1.07 9.30
C ASP A 158 -15.42 1.12 7.90
N THR A 159 -14.99 2.08 7.05
CA THR A 159 -15.51 2.19 5.69
C THR A 159 -15.15 0.95 4.87
N PRO A 160 -16.13 0.25 4.27
CA PRO A 160 -15.85 -0.89 3.41
C PRO A 160 -14.96 -0.50 2.23
N TRP A 161 -14.00 -1.36 1.86
CA TRP A 161 -13.05 -1.14 0.77
C TRP A 161 -13.65 -0.53 -0.51
N ARG A 162 -14.78 -1.08 -0.98
CA ARG A 162 -15.43 -0.59 -2.20
C ARG A 162 -16.01 0.82 -2.06
N ARG A 163 -16.11 1.34 -0.86
CA ARG A 163 -16.60 2.69 -0.55
C ARG A 163 -15.49 3.63 -0.06
N LEU A 164 -14.23 3.23 -0.22
CA LEU A 164 -13.08 4.08 0.11
C LEU A 164 -13.29 5.48 -0.45
N GLN A 165 -13.08 6.48 0.40
CA GLN A 165 -13.14 7.90 0.11
C GLN A 165 -11.85 8.59 0.55
N SER A 166 -11.53 9.70 -0.08
CA SER A 166 -10.36 10.53 0.29
C SER A 166 -10.41 10.96 1.76
N SER A 167 -11.61 11.24 2.29
CA SER A 167 -11.82 11.60 3.70
C SER A 167 -11.35 10.52 4.67
N ASP A 168 -11.46 9.24 4.33
CA ASP A 168 -11.01 8.14 5.20
C ASP A 168 -9.51 8.20 5.42
N VAL A 169 -8.76 8.38 4.33
CA VAL A 169 -7.28 8.47 4.38
C VAL A 169 -6.85 9.79 5.01
N GLN A 170 -7.53 10.92 4.69
CA GLN A 170 -7.24 12.22 5.28
C GLN A 170 -7.46 12.23 6.80
N GLN A 171 -8.53 11.58 7.29
CA GLN A 171 -8.76 11.45 8.72
C GLN A 171 -7.66 10.64 9.39
N ALA A 172 -7.26 9.51 8.78
CA ALA A 172 -6.16 8.69 9.31
C ALA A 172 -4.82 9.48 9.35
N ILE A 173 -4.55 10.29 8.34
CA ILE A 173 -3.37 11.18 8.31
C ILE A 173 -3.46 12.25 9.41
N SER A 174 -4.64 12.84 9.61
CA SER A 174 -4.87 13.82 10.69
C SER A 174 -4.64 13.19 12.07
N ASP A 175 -5.17 11.99 12.28
CA ASP A 175 -5.00 11.25 13.53
C ASP A 175 -3.52 10.91 13.77
N PHE A 176 -2.81 10.47 12.73
CA PHE A 176 -1.38 10.20 12.79
C PHE A 176 -0.55 11.43 13.15
N THR A 177 -0.85 12.58 12.55
CA THR A 177 -0.09 13.81 12.77
C THR A 177 -0.35 14.43 14.14
N THR A 178 -1.52 14.15 14.74
CA THR A 178 -1.89 14.67 16.09
C THR A 178 -1.38 13.78 17.21
N ARG A 179 -1.05 12.52 16.94
CA ARG A 179 -0.49 11.61 17.95
C ARG A 179 0.93 12.04 18.29
N GLU A 180 1.22 12.26 19.58
CA GLU A 180 2.61 12.35 20.05
C GLU A 180 3.29 11.01 19.77
N ARG A 181 4.30 11.01 18.91
CA ARG A 181 5.17 9.84 18.69
C ARG A 181 5.91 9.56 20.00
N ARG A 182 5.36 8.71 20.83
CA ARG A 182 6.06 8.11 21.97
C ARG A 182 7.02 7.04 21.42
N PHE A 183 8.12 7.46 20.86
CA PHE A 183 9.26 6.58 20.75
C PHE A 183 9.64 6.22 22.19
N GLY A 184 9.60 4.93 22.53
CA GLY A 184 10.07 4.41 23.81
C GLY A 184 11.54 4.77 23.98
N GLY A 185 11.83 5.98 24.37
CA GLY A 185 13.09 6.39 24.93
C GLY A 185 13.18 5.69 26.27
N ILE A 186 13.99 4.63 26.33
CA ILE A 186 14.54 4.17 27.58
C ILE A 186 15.52 5.28 27.96
N ASP A 187 15.10 6.20 28.80
CA ASP A 187 16.02 7.09 29.49
C ASP A 187 16.89 6.21 30.38
N VAL A 188 18.15 6.01 29.98
CA VAL A 188 19.22 5.37 30.75
C VAL A 188 20.00 6.47 31.46
#